data_29f5e699747c564dd4883300c3ed517b
#
_entry.id   29f5e699747c564dd4883300c3ed517b
#
_cell.length_a   1.000
_cell.length_b   1.000
_cell.length_c   1.000
_cell.angle_alpha   90.00
_cell.angle_beta   90.00
_cell.angle_gamma   90.00
#
_symmetry.space_group_name_H-M   'P 1'
#
loop_
_entity.id
_entity.type
_entity.pdbx_description
1 polymer ?
#
loop_
_entity_poly.entity_id
_entity_poly.type
_entity_poly.pdbx_seq_one_letter_code
_entity_poly.pdbx_strand_id
1 'polypeptide(L)'
;DIRPLYTRTGDAQILRAQLAAIREAKSRIYIEQPYVSDDELIAELIQARQRGVDVRVILPTSNDSGFMNSANLLAARAFIRNGIRVYGYPGMTHVKAALYDGWACVGSANFDKLSLRINQETNLATSDPRFVEPLRRDLFETDFARSQEWTEAQPVRWNDYIAEFIADQL
;
A
#
# COMPACT_ATOMS: atom_id res chain seq x y z
N ASP A 1 12.09 19.00 -5.69
CA ASP A 1 12.27 19.12 -4.22
C ASP A 1 11.88 17.82 -3.53
N ILE A 2 12.66 17.44 -2.50
CA ILE A 2 12.34 16.29 -1.63
C ILE A 2 11.74 16.85 -0.36
N ARG A 3 10.59 16.33 0.08
CA ARG A 3 9.89 16.74 1.28
C ARG A 3 9.84 15.59 2.28
N PRO A 4 10.40 15.73 3.50
CA PRO A 4 10.14 14.77 4.57
C PRO A 4 8.71 14.90 5.09
N LEU A 5 8.07 13.76 5.35
CA LEU A 5 6.76 13.63 5.96
C LEU A 5 6.89 12.76 7.20
N TYR A 6 6.13 13.08 8.23
CA TYR A 6 6.21 12.39 9.52
C TYR A 6 4.84 11.88 9.96
N THR A 7 4.85 10.75 10.68
CA THR A 7 3.77 10.36 11.57
C THR A 7 4.28 10.41 13.00
N ARG A 8 3.48 10.94 13.88
CA ARG A 8 3.62 10.90 15.33
C ARG A 8 2.24 11.01 15.97
N THR A 9 2.12 10.62 17.22
CA THR A 9 0.85 10.73 17.94
C THR A 9 0.27 12.15 17.83
N GLY A 10 -0.94 12.24 17.30
CA GLY A 10 -1.66 13.49 17.07
C GLY A 10 -1.31 14.25 15.78
N ASP A 11 -0.34 13.75 14.97
CA ASP A 11 -0.01 14.33 13.67
C ASP A 11 0.33 13.28 12.61
N ALA A 12 -0.62 12.92 11.80
CA ALA A 12 -0.54 11.90 10.75
C ALA A 12 -0.26 12.53 9.37
N GLN A 13 0.87 13.20 9.18
CA GLN A 13 1.21 13.87 7.92
C GLN A 13 1.33 12.88 6.76
N ILE A 14 1.95 11.71 7.00
CA ILE A 14 2.14 10.68 5.97
C ILE A 14 0.76 10.23 5.45
N LEU A 15 -0.17 9.89 6.34
CA LEU A 15 -1.52 9.47 5.95
C LEU A 15 -2.24 10.56 5.14
N ARG A 16 -2.24 11.80 5.64
CA ARG A 16 -2.90 12.91 4.93
C ARG A 16 -2.33 13.14 3.54
N ALA A 17 -1.01 13.06 3.38
CA ALA A 17 -0.36 13.20 2.09
C ALA A 17 -0.70 12.06 1.13
N GLN A 18 -0.70 10.81 1.62
CA GLN A 18 -1.09 9.63 0.85
C GLN A 18 -2.56 9.73 0.39
N LEU A 19 -3.49 10.05 1.30
CA LEU A 19 -4.91 10.21 0.96
C LEU A 19 -5.12 11.33 -0.07
N ALA A 20 -4.44 12.46 0.07
CA ALA A 20 -4.52 13.55 -0.90
C ALA A 20 -4.02 13.08 -2.28
N ALA A 21 -2.88 12.40 -2.34
CA ALA A 21 -2.31 11.89 -3.58
C ALA A 21 -3.23 10.85 -4.26
N ILE A 22 -3.87 9.95 -3.48
CA ILE A 22 -4.85 8.99 -4.00
C ILE A 22 -6.05 9.71 -4.61
N ARG A 23 -6.58 10.73 -3.93
CA ARG A 23 -7.75 11.51 -4.39
C ARG A 23 -7.44 12.31 -5.67
N GLU A 24 -6.23 12.81 -5.81
CA GLU A 24 -5.80 13.63 -6.95
C GLU A 24 -5.33 12.80 -8.15
N ALA A 25 -4.94 11.53 -7.96
CA ALA A 25 -4.44 10.65 -9.01
C ALA A 25 -5.48 10.45 -10.12
N LYS A 26 -5.05 10.54 -11.38
CA LYS A 26 -5.89 10.46 -12.58
C LYS A 26 -5.53 9.31 -13.50
N SER A 27 -4.29 8.83 -13.45
CA SER A 27 -3.76 7.85 -14.39
C SER A 27 -3.38 6.54 -13.70
N ARG A 28 -2.51 6.60 -12.70
CA ARG A 28 -1.95 5.40 -12.07
C ARG A 28 -1.66 5.58 -10.59
N ILE A 29 -1.83 4.49 -9.85
CA ILE A 29 -1.37 4.33 -8.47
C ILE A 29 -0.69 2.99 -8.36
N TYR A 30 0.60 2.96 -8.02
CA TYR A 30 1.38 1.76 -7.78
C TYR A 30 1.86 1.75 -6.34
N ILE A 31 1.64 0.64 -5.65
CA ILE A 31 1.95 0.48 -4.22
C ILE A 31 2.71 -0.82 -4.04
N GLU A 32 3.80 -0.79 -3.28
CA GLU A 32 4.45 -1.97 -2.72
C GLU A 32 4.57 -1.80 -1.21
N GLN A 33 3.97 -2.74 -0.48
CA GLN A 33 3.86 -2.67 0.97
C GLN A 33 3.97 -4.06 1.61
N PRO A 34 4.69 -4.20 2.73
CA PRO A 34 4.67 -5.45 3.49
C PRO A 34 3.33 -5.66 4.19
N TYR A 35 2.67 -4.58 4.62
CA TYR A 35 1.44 -4.61 5.41
C TYR A 35 0.45 -3.56 4.93
N VAL A 36 -0.80 -3.99 4.71
CA VAL A 36 -1.92 -3.12 4.32
C VAL A 36 -3.15 -3.50 5.13
N SER A 37 -3.59 -2.61 6.03
CA SER A 37 -4.78 -2.81 6.87
C SER A 37 -5.50 -1.52 7.26
N ASP A 38 -5.04 -0.34 6.82
CA ASP A 38 -5.76 0.91 7.10
C ASP A 38 -7.00 1.02 6.20
N ASP A 39 -8.19 0.99 6.82
CA ASP A 39 -9.48 0.96 6.12
C ASP A 39 -9.74 2.20 5.28
N GLU A 40 -9.35 3.39 5.78
CA GLU A 40 -9.56 4.64 5.05
C GLU A 40 -8.74 4.65 3.76
N LEU A 41 -7.49 4.20 3.83
CA LEU A 41 -6.61 4.12 2.68
C LEU A 41 -7.11 3.07 1.67
N ILE A 42 -7.54 1.89 2.15
CA ILE A 42 -8.14 0.85 1.30
C ILE A 42 -9.38 1.39 0.58
N ALA A 43 -10.28 2.08 1.28
CA ALA A 43 -11.48 2.66 0.70
C ALA A 43 -11.16 3.72 -0.38
N GLU A 44 -10.20 4.60 -0.13
CA GLU A 44 -9.79 5.62 -1.09
C GLU A 44 -9.12 5.02 -2.35
N LEU A 45 -8.34 3.95 -2.21
CA LEU A 45 -7.80 3.22 -3.36
C LEU A 45 -8.91 2.60 -4.23
N ILE A 46 -9.92 2.03 -3.59
CA ILE A 46 -11.10 1.48 -4.29
C ILE A 46 -11.84 2.60 -5.04
N GLN A 47 -12.04 3.76 -4.41
CA GLN A 47 -12.65 4.91 -5.07
C GLN A 47 -11.82 5.42 -6.25
N ALA A 48 -10.48 5.46 -6.11
CA ALA A 48 -9.60 5.80 -7.22
C ALA A 48 -9.78 4.84 -8.40
N ARG A 49 -9.86 3.53 -8.14
CA ARG A 49 -10.13 2.52 -9.17
C ARG A 49 -11.48 2.75 -9.84
N GLN A 50 -12.53 3.09 -9.07
CA GLN A 50 -13.86 3.40 -9.61
C GLN A 50 -13.85 4.66 -10.50
N ARG A 51 -12.95 5.61 -10.26
CA ARG A 51 -12.71 6.77 -11.13
C ARG A 51 -11.97 6.40 -12.42
N GLY A 52 -11.51 5.15 -12.59
CA GLY A 52 -10.80 4.68 -13.77
C GLY A 52 -9.27 4.71 -13.66
N VAL A 53 -8.71 5.01 -12.50
CA VAL A 53 -7.26 4.99 -12.25
C VAL A 53 -6.74 3.55 -12.33
N ASP A 54 -5.58 3.33 -12.95
CA ASP A 54 -4.87 2.05 -12.92
C ASP A 54 -4.21 1.86 -11.56
N VAL A 55 -4.88 1.14 -10.66
CA VAL A 55 -4.40 0.86 -9.31
C VAL A 55 -3.82 -0.55 -9.25
N ARG A 56 -2.54 -0.64 -8.84
CA ARG A 56 -1.81 -1.91 -8.68
C ARG A 56 -1.12 -1.96 -7.33
N VAL A 57 -1.24 -3.10 -6.67
CA VAL A 57 -0.67 -3.32 -5.33
C VAL A 57 0.19 -4.58 -5.34
N ILE A 58 1.43 -4.46 -4.86
CA ILE A 58 2.34 -5.59 -4.61
C ILE A 58 2.32 -5.88 -3.12
N LEU A 59 2.05 -7.14 -2.77
CA LEU A 59 2.08 -7.68 -1.41
C LEU A 59 3.02 -8.89 -1.36
N PRO A 60 3.71 -9.15 -0.24
CA PRO A 60 4.52 -10.36 -0.10
C PRO A 60 3.64 -11.61 -0.04
N THR A 61 4.14 -12.73 -0.59
CA THR A 61 3.48 -14.03 -0.46
C THR A 61 3.74 -14.71 0.88
N SER A 62 4.73 -14.24 1.63
CA SER A 62 5.01 -14.67 3.01
C SER A 62 5.45 -13.49 3.85
N ASN A 63 5.03 -13.46 5.11
CA ASN A 63 5.42 -12.47 6.11
C ASN A 63 5.99 -13.18 7.33
N ASP A 64 6.79 -12.47 8.10
CA ASP A 64 7.29 -12.87 9.42
C ASP A 64 6.20 -12.93 10.49
N SER A 65 5.03 -12.31 10.25
CA SER A 65 3.86 -12.32 11.11
C SER A 65 2.67 -12.98 10.42
N GLY A 66 2.19 -14.10 10.96
CA GLY A 66 0.98 -14.78 10.47
C GLY A 66 -0.28 -13.90 10.55
N PHE A 67 -0.32 -13.00 11.53
CA PHE A 67 -1.37 -12.02 11.72
C PHE A 67 -1.44 -10.99 10.58
N MET A 68 -0.28 -10.44 10.19
CA MET A 68 -0.22 -9.47 9.09
C MET A 68 -0.47 -10.14 7.72
N ASN A 69 -0.18 -11.45 7.59
CA ASN A 69 -0.60 -12.21 6.42
C ASN A 69 -2.13 -12.22 6.26
N SER A 70 -2.87 -12.42 7.34
CA SER A 70 -4.32 -12.43 7.32
C SER A 70 -4.88 -11.07 6.92
N ALA A 71 -4.36 -9.97 7.48
CA ALA A 71 -4.75 -8.61 7.12
C ALA A 71 -4.48 -8.32 5.64
N ASN A 72 -3.31 -8.70 5.13
CA ASN A 72 -2.98 -8.56 3.71
C ASN A 72 -3.93 -9.34 2.79
N LEU A 73 -4.32 -10.56 3.18
CA LEU A 73 -5.27 -11.38 2.40
C LEU A 73 -6.66 -10.72 2.35
N LEU A 74 -7.11 -10.12 3.44
CA LEU A 74 -8.39 -9.40 3.48
C LEU A 74 -8.35 -8.15 2.61
N ALA A 75 -7.28 -7.35 2.71
CA ALA A 75 -7.07 -6.20 1.84
C ALA A 75 -7.00 -6.61 0.36
N ALA A 76 -6.23 -7.65 0.04
CA ALA A 76 -6.12 -8.19 -1.32
C ALA A 76 -7.49 -8.61 -1.88
N ARG A 77 -8.31 -9.29 -1.05
CA ARG A 77 -9.67 -9.68 -1.44
C ARG A 77 -10.56 -8.49 -1.74
N ALA A 78 -10.50 -7.43 -0.90
CA ALA A 78 -11.23 -6.21 -1.13
C ALA A 78 -10.79 -5.52 -2.43
N PHE A 79 -9.48 -5.45 -2.67
CA PHE A 79 -8.90 -4.88 -3.88
C PHE A 79 -9.34 -5.63 -5.15
N ILE A 80 -9.16 -6.95 -5.19
CA ILE A 80 -9.49 -7.78 -6.35
C ILE A 80 -10.98 -7.68 -6.69
N ARG A 81 -11.87 -7.73 -5.69
CA ARG A 81 -13.32 -7.59 -5.89
C ARG A 81 -13.73 -6.24 -6.48
N ASN A 82 -12.93 -5.22 -6.28
CA ASN A 82 -13.15 -3.86 -6.80
C ASN A 82 -12.31 -3.54 -8.05
N GLY A 83 -11.69 -4.56 -8.68
CA GLY A 83 -10.95 -4.42 -9.92
C GLY A 83 -9.56 -3.81 -9.79
N ILE A 84 -9.01 -3.72 -8.59
CA ILE A 84 -7.60 -3.39 -8.34
C ILE A 84 -6.75 -4.63 -8.61
N ARG A 85 -5.65 -4.47 -9.33
CA ARG A 85 -4.72 -5.55 -9.63
C ARG A 85 -3.78 -5.78 -8.46
N VAL A 86 -3.76 -7.00 -7.94
CA VAL A 86 -2.91 -7.39 -6.81
C VAL A 86 -1.86 -8.38 -7.28
N TYR A 87 -0.63 -8.16 -6.87
CA TYR A 87 0.53 -8.96 -7.24
C TYR A 87 1.19 -9.55 -5.99
N GLY A 88 1.35 -10.87 -5.97
CA GLY A 88 2.07 -11.58 -4.90
C GLY A 88 3.57 -11.62 -5.20
N TYR A 89 4.36 -10.85 -4.48
CA TYR A 89 5.83 -10.88 -4.57
C TYR A 89 6.36 -12.19 -3.99
N PRO A 90 7.28 -12.90 -4.65
CA PRO A 90 7.78 -14.18 -4.16
C PRO A 90 8.62 -14.00 -2.88
N GLY A 91 8.10 -14.55 -1.78
CA GLY A 91 8.69 -14.43 -0.46
C GLY A 91 8.33 -13.12 0.25
N MET A 92 9.23 -12.62 1.09
CA MET A 92 9.07 -11.38 1.84
C MET A 92 9.59 -10.19 1.04
N THR A 93 8.80 -9.13 0.93
CA THR A 93 9.28 -7.77 0.60
C THR A 93 9.04 -6.86 1.80
N HIS A 94 10.00 -6.01 2.11
CA HIS A 94 9.87 -5.01 3.19
C HIS A 94 9.89 -3.57 2.65
N VAL A 95 9.65 -3.42 1.37
CA VAL A 95 9.53 -2.13 0.68
C VAL A 95 8.28 -1.40 1.16
N LYS A 96 8.40 -0.09 1.36
CA LYS A 96 7.29 0.80 1.62
C LYS A 96 7.38 1.95 0.64
N ALA A 97 6.79 1.74 -0.52
CA ALA A 97 6.81 2.67 -1.64
C ALA A 97 5.42 2.83 -2.25
N ALA A 98 5.11 4.05 -2.62
CA ALA A 98 3.91 4.39 -3.35
C ALA A 98 4.21 5.43 -4.43
N LEU A 99 3.58 5.27 -5.58
CA LEU A 99 3.67 6.15 -6.74
C LEU A 99 2.25 6.54 -7.17
N TYR A 100 2.01 7.83 -7.27
CA TYR A 100 0.75 8.44 -7.68
C TYR A 100 1.00 9.36 -8.86
N ASP A 101 0.67 8.93 -10.07
CA ASP A 101 1.04 9.62 -11.31
C ASP A 101 2.52 10.01 -11.37
N GLY A 102 2.84 11.28 -11.12
CA GLY A 102 4.20 11.83 -11.08
C GLY A 102 4.70 12.18 -9.67
N TRP A 103 4.07 11.66 -8.59
CA TRP A 103 4.48 11.88 -7.21
C TRP A 103 4.79 10.56 -6.52
N ALA A 104 5.89 10.50 -5.79
CA ALA A 104 6.34 9.31 -5.09
C ALA A 104 6.49 9.57 -3.59
N CYS A 105 6.20 8.54 -2.79
CA CYS A 105 6.39 8.54 -1.34
C CYS A 105 7.02 7.22 -0.92
N VAL A 106 8.18 7.28 -0.27
CA VAL A 106 8.93 6.11 0.20
C VAL A 106 9.42 6.33 1.63
N GLY A 107 9.51 5.29 2.44
CA GLY A 107 10.03 5.44 3.79
C GLY A 107 9.79 4.27 4.73
N SER A 108 9.53 4.56 6.00
CA SER A 108 9.38 3.55 7.05
C SER A 108 7.93 3.14 7.31
N ALA A 109 6.95 3.99 6.94
CA ALA A 109 5.54 3.77 7.28
C ALA A 109 4.89 2.65 6.44
N ASN A 110 4.38 1.62 7.10
CA ASN A 110 3.47 0.66 6.50
C ASN A 110 2.07 1.29 6.29
N PHE A 111 1.25 0.63 5.47
CA PHE A 111 -0.15 1.02 5.26
C PHE A 111 -1.07 0.36 6.31
N ASP A 112 -0.66 0.41 7.56
CA ASP A 112 -1.41 -0.01 8.73
C ASP A 112 -1.71 1.17 9.66
N LYS A 113 -2.67 0.97 10.56
CA LYS A 113 -3.17 2.00 11.48
C LYS A 113 -2.09 2.50 12.44
N LEU A 114 -1.23 1.60 12.93
CA LEU A 114 -0.15 1.99 13.85
C LEU A 114 0.88 2.89 13.16
N SER A 115 1.38 2.47 12.00
CA SER A 115 2.39 3.23 11.25
C SER A 115 1.85 4.57 10.74
N LEU A 116 0.59 4.60 10.31
CA LEU A 116 0.02 5.81 9.72
C LEU A 116 -0.50 6.83 10.73
N ARG A 117 -0.80 6.40 11.99
CA ARG A 117 -1.49 7.27 12.97
C ARG A 117 -0.80 7.42 14.31
N ILE A 118 0.03 6.46 14.74
CA ILE A 118 0.50 6.37 16.12
C ILE A 118 2.02 6.34 16.22
N ASN A 119 2.68 5.46 15.45
CA ASN A 119 4.13 5.29 15.50
C ASN A 119 4.89 6.53 15.03
N GLN A 120 6.16 6.60 15.39
CA GLN A 120 7.07 7.59 14.83
C GLN A 120 7.64 7.06 13.53
N GLU A 121 7.14 7.59 12.41
CA GLU A 121 7.53 7.18 11.07
C GLU A 121 8.04 8.37 10.25
N THR A 122 8.91 8.10 9.30
CA THR A 122 9.42 9.11 8.37
C THR A 122 9.37 8.57 6.95
N ASN A 123 8.72 9.34 6.08
CA ASN A 123 8.73 9.11 4.63
C ASN A 123 9.35 10.32 3.91
N LEU A 124 9.89 10.07 2.74
CA LEU A 124 10.32 11.10 1.80
C LEU A 124 9.35 11.13 0.63
N ALA A 125 8.92 12.33 0.26
CA ALA A 125 8.02 12.53 -0.87
C ALA A 125 8.64 13.49 -1.89
N THR A 126 8.43 13.21 -3.18
CA THR A 126 8.96 14.04 -4.27
C THR A 126 8.17 13.87 -5.55
N SER A 127 8.15 14.95 -6.37
CA SER A 127 7.71 14.91 -7.76
C SER A 127 8.88 15.04 -8.75
N ASP A 128 10.12 14.89 -8.28
CA ASP A 128 11.29 15.00 -9.17
C ASP A 128 11.34 13.81 -10.13
N PRO A 129 11.23 14.04 -11.45
CA PRO A 129 11.26 12.94 -12.44
C PRO A 129 12.52 12.09 -12.37
N ARG A 130 13.64 12.65 -11.90
CA ARG A 130 14.91 11.92 -11.73
C ARG A 130 14.84 10.85 -10.63
N PHE A 131 13.87 10.94 -9.74
CA PHE A 131 13.57 9.93 -8.73
C PHE A 131 12.35 9.09 -9.14
N VAL A 132 11.27 9.74 -9.57
CA VAL A 132 9.98 9.12 -9.88
C VAL A 132 10.09 8.09 -11.00
N GLU A 133 10.78 8.42 -12.11
CA GLU A 133 10.90 7.51 -13.24
C GLU A 133 11.79 6.29 -12.97
N PRO A 134 12.97 6.41 -12.32
CA PRO A 134 13.70 5.23 -11.85
C PRO A 134 12.90 4.38 -10.85
N LEU A 135 12.20 4.98 -9.89
CA LEU A 135 11.36 4.25 -8.95
C LEU A 135 10.29 3.42 -9.68
N ARG A 136 9.62 4.02 -10.66
CA ARG A 136 8.62 3.34 -11.48
C ARG A 136 9.22 2.17 -12.26
N ARG A 137 10.33 2.39 -12.95
CA ARG A 137 10.96 1.40 -13.85
C ARG A 137 11.73 0.32 -13.07
N ASP A 138 12.58 0.74 -12.13
CA ASP A 138 13.57 -0.15 -11.51
C ASP A 138 13.02 -0.88 -10.27
N LEU A 139 11.98 -0.34 -9.62
CA LEU A 139 11.25 -1.01 -8.56
C LEU A 139 9.94 -1.62 -9.10
N PHE A 140 8.95 -0.80 -9.39
CA PHE A 140 7.59 -1.28 -9.64
C PHE A 140 7.47 -2.18 -10.86
N GLU A 141 7.99 -1.78 -12.02
CA GLU A 141 7.90 -2.62 -13.22
C GLU A 141 8.71 -3.91 -13.09
N THR A 142 9.86 -3.85 -12.41
CA THR A 142 10.68 -5.02 -12.11
C THR A 142 9.95 -5.99 -11.18
N ASP A 143 9.33 -5.48 -10.11
CA ASP A 143 8.68 -6.32 -9.12
C ASP A 143 7.29 -6.80 -9.58
N PHE A 144 6.58 -6.06 -10.43
CA PHE A 144 5.43 -6.60 -11.16
C PHE A 144 5.82 -7.80 -12.04
N ALA A 145 6.95 -7.71 -12.75
CA ALA A 145 7.43 -8.79 -13.61
C ALA A 145 7.89 -10.03 -12.84
N ARG A 146 8.31 -9.86 -11.58
CA ARG A 146 8.71 -10.96 -10.68
C ARG A 146 7.56 -11.57 -9.92
N SER A 147 6.45 -10.85 -9.79
CA SER A 147 5.29 -11.22 -8.99
C SER A 147 4.26 -11.98 -9.80
N GLN A 148 3.48 -12.79 -9.11
CA GLN A 148 2.31 -13.44 -9.70
C GLN A 148 1.08 -12.57 -9.48
N GLU A 149 0.36 -12.21 -10.53
CA GLU A 149 -0.93 -11.53 -10.40
C GLU A 149 -1.97 -12.48 -9.77
N TRP A 150 -2.65 -12.03 -8.73
CA TRP A 150 -3.73 -12.76 -8.10
C TRP A 150 -5.06 -12.42 -8.77
N THR A 151 -5.61 -13.39 -9.50
CA THR A 151 -6.87 -13.22 -10.25
C THR A 151 -8.11 -13.60 -9.44
N GLU A 152 -7.91 -14.41 -8.39
CA GLU A 152 -8.96 -14.82 -7.47
C GLU A 152 -8.56 -14.45 -6.04
N ALA A 153 -9.55 -14.05 -5.26
CA ALA A 153 -9.34 -13.78 -3.85
C ALA A 153 -8.91 -15.08 -3.15
N GLN A 154 -7.75 -15.08 -2.54
CA GLN A 154 -7.27 -16.22 -1.74
C GLN A 154 -8.33 -16.61 -0.69
N PRO A 155 -8.50 -17.90 -0.38
CA PRO A 155 -9.46 -18.32 0.62
C PRO A 155 -9.11 -17.72 1.98
N VAL A 156 -10.01 -16.93 2.52
CA VAL A 156 -9.89 -16.32 3.84
C VAL A 156 -10.48 -17.30 4.85
N ARG A 157 -9.75 -17.60 5.90
CA ARG A 157 -10.17 -18.45 7.00
C ARG A 157 -10.86 -17.61 8.07
N TRP A 158 -11.68 -18.23 8.89
CA TRP A 158 -12.32 -17.57 10.04
C TRP A 158 -11.31 -16.85 10.95
N ASN A 159 -10.13 -17.44 11.16
CA ASN A 159 -9.06 -16.86 11.97
C ASN A 159 -8.53 -15.52 11.40
N ASP A 160 -8.66 -15.30 10.09
CA ASP A 160 -8.18 -14.08 9.42
C ASP A 160 -9.06 -12.89 9.80
N TYR A 161 -10.38 -13.10 9.98
CA TYR A 161 -11.30 -12.05 10.46
C TYR A 161 -11.04 -11.69 11.92
N ILE A 162 -10.66 -12.68 12.77
CA ILE A 162 -10.27 -12.42 14.16
C ILE A 162 -8.99 -11.60 14.19
N ALA A 163 -8.02 -11.95 13.34
CA ALA A 163 -6.76 -11.22 13.22
C ALA A 163 -6.99 -9.76 12.79
N GLU A 164 -7.87 -9.51 11.82
CA GLU A 164 -8.24 -8.17 11.37
C GLU A 164 -8.91 -7.37 12.52
N PHE A 165 -9.88 -7.97 13.22
CA PHE A 165 -10.55 -7.33 14.35
C PHE A 165 -9.56 -6.88 15.44
N ILE A 166 -8.54 -7.70 15.74
CA ILE A 166 -7.50 -7.36 16.71
C ILE A 166 -6.59 -6.25 16.13
N ALA A 167 -6.24 -6.30 14.82
CA ALA A 167 -5.43 -5.27 14.17
C ALA A 167 -6.11 -3.89 14.21
N ASP A 168 -7.43 -3.87 14.11
CA ASP A 168 -8.22 -2.64 14.10
C ASP A 168 -8.37 -2.01 15.51
N GLN A 169 -8.07 -2.77 16.56
CA GLN A 169 -8.07 -2.30 17.95
C GLN A 169 -6.69 -1.80 18.43
N LEU A 170 -5.62 -2.10 17.69
CA LEU A 170 -4.26 -1.65 17.97
C LEU A 170 -3.94 -0.39 17.17
#